data_5d1012f231f5e1854c425b81d3f27c79
#
_entry.id   5d1012f231f5e1854c425b81d3f27c79
#
_cell.length_a   1.000
_cell.length_b   1.000
_cell.length_c   1.000
_cell.angle_alpha   90.00
_cell.angle_beta   90.00
_cell.angle_gamma   90.00
#
_symmetry.space_group_name_H-M   'P 1'
#
loop_
_entity.id
_entity.type
_entity.pdbx_description
1 polymer ?
#
loop_
_entity_poly.entity_id
_entity_poly.type
_entity_poly.pdbx_seq_one_letter_code
_entity_poly.pdbx_strand_id
1 'polypeptide(L)'
;MNVFNANDKVLIVNGGGFGQRFVDLCELHNIPHDEIKLDFGQDITKEILDEYSNQGFTGFLVNICETSSGVYYNLDLISEFCDKNNMLLVVDAISSFLANPLNMTKDNIDVFITGSQKALACPPGISIIVLGDKALERVRNNECKSMYLDLKDMLNNGERGQTPFTPAVTILLQINARLKEIKNNGGVEEEILRISELANDFRLRIQDLPLEIRCKSLGNSVTGVYCINSEADTIVDALKKEYGIWVNPNGGEVGKKMFRVGHIGNLTIEDNDKLIEALHDLKQRGILKWLK
;
A
#
# COMPACT_ATOMS: atom_id res chain seq x y z
N MET A 1 -14.15 -6.10 -11.99
CA MET A 1 -14.98 -7.20 -12.57
C MET A 1 -15.96 -7.80 -11.58
N ASN A 2 -15.69 -7.96 -10.29
CA ASN A 2 -16.68 -8.47 -9.35
C ASN A 2 -17.67 -7.40 -8.85
N VAL A 3 -17.17 -6.15 -8.66
CA VAL A 3 -17.96 -5.04 -8.08
C VAL A 3 -18.42 -4.07 -9.16
N PHE A 4 -17.59 -3.82 -10.17
CA PHE A 4 -17.87 -2.89 -11.26
C PHE A 4 -17.90 -3.60 -12.61
N ASN A 5 -18.68 -3.04 -13.54
CA ASN A 5 -18.85 -3.51 -14.91
C ASN A 5 -18.90 -2.34 -15.91
N ALA A 6 -19.23 -2.60 -17.18
CA ALA A 6 -19.26 -1.59 -18.24
C ALA A 6 -20.35 -0.48 -18.07
N ASN A 7 -21.29 -0.65 -17.14
CA ASN A 7 -22.32 0.36 -16.84
C ASN A 7 -21.89 1.30 -15.70
N ASP A 8 -20.76 1.03 -15.08
CA ASP A 8 -20.18 1.86 -14.03
C ASP A 8 -19.23 2.89 -14.64
N LYS A 9 -18.94 3.95 -13.88
CA LYS A 9 -17.84 4.87 -14.13
C LYS A 9 -17.08 5.05 -12.84
N VAL A 10 -15.80 4.73 -12.82
CA VAL A 10 -14.99 4.81 -11.60
C VAL A 10 -13.95 5.91 -11.69
N LEU A 11 -13.62 6.51 -10.54
CA LEU A 11 -12.54 7.48 -10.40
C LEU A 11 -11.35 6.81 -9.71
N ILE A 12 -10.16 6.96 -10.27
CA ILE A 12 -8.95 6.25 -9.82
C ILE A 12 -7.88 7.25 -9.39
N VAL A 13 -7.30 7.06 -8.20
CA VAL A 13 -6.11 7.81 -7.81
C VAL A 13 -4.88 7.16 -8.44
N ASN A 14 -4.21 7.89 -9.35
CA ASN A 14 -3.00 7.45 -10.04
C ASN A 14 -1.83 8.38 -9.70
N GLY A 15 -1.13 8.08 -8.60
CA GLY A 15 0.08 8.80 -8.15
C GLY A 15 1.35 7.97 -8.26
N GLY A 16 1.31 6.82 -8.95
CA GLY A 16 2.46 5.94 -9.12
C GLY A 16 2.13 4.55 -9.67
N GLY A 17 3.08 3.64 -9.53
CA GLY A 17 2.99 2.32 -10.16
C GLY A 17 1.86 1.42 -9.66
N PHE A 18 1.36 1.66 -8.44
CA PHE A 18 0.25 0.87 -7.91
C PHE A 18 -1.12 1.48 -8.26
N GLY A 19 -1.23 2.81 -8.30
CA GLY A 19 -2.39 3.48 -8.86
C GLY A 19 -2.60 3.13 -10.34
N GLN A 20 -1.53 3.10 -11.13
CA GLN A 20 -1.57 2.69 -12.55
C GLN A 20 -2.17 1.29 -12.75
N ARG A 21 -1.96 0.35 -11.81
CA ARG A 21 -2.56 -1.00 -11.92
C ARG A 21 -4.08 -0.99 -11.89
N PHE A 22 -4.70 -0.08 -11.13
CA PHE A 22 -6.15 0.05 -11.18
C PHE A 22 -6.63 0.56 -12.55
N VAL A 23 -5.88 1.48 -13.15
CA VAL A 23 -6.15 1.96 -14.52
C VAL A 23 -6.07 0.80 -15.51
N ASP A 24 -4.94 0.08 -15.52
CA ASP A 24 -4.71 -1.07 -16.41
C ASP A 24 -5.80 -2.15 -16.24
N LEU A 25 -6.26 -2.39 -14.99
CA LEU A 25 -7.34 -3.33 -14.72
C LEU A 25 -8.70 -2.83 -15.25
N CYS A 26 -8.99 -1.54 -15.13
CA CYS A 26 -10.21 -0.98 -15.68
C CYS A 26 -10.23 -1.02 -17.20
N GLU A 27 -9.10 -0.72 -17.85
CA GLU A 27 -8.93 -0.87 -19.29
C GLU A 27 -9.14 -2.32 -19.73
N LEU A 28 -8.44 -3.27 -19.09
CA LEU A 28 -8.52 -4.70 -19.40
C LEU A 28 -9.95 -5.25 -19.30
N HIS A 29 -10.72 -4.76 -18.34
CA HIS A 29 -12.10 -5.21 -18.10
C HIS A 29 -13.16 -4.32 -18.72
N ASN A 30 -12.78 -3.32 -19.53
CA ASN A 30 -13.66 -2.34 -20.15
C ASN A 30 -14.59 -1.66 -19.14
N ILE A 31 -14.06 -1.25 -17.99
CA ILE A 31 -14.76 -0.47 -16.97
C ILE A 31 -14.46 1.02 -17.26
N PRO A 32 -15.49 1.85 -17.59
CA PRO A 32 -15.30 3.28 -17.79
C PRO A 32 -14.68 3.94 -16.56
N HIS A 33 -13.65 4.75 -16.75
CA HIS A 33 -12.94 5.40 -15.67
C HIS A 33 -12.33 6.74 -16.07
N ASP A 34 -12.12 7.58 -15.06
CA ASP A 34 -11.24 8.75 -15.13
C ASP A 34 -10.15 8.63 -14.07
N GLU A 35 -9.04 9.34 -14.28
CA GLU A 35 -7.88 9.30 -13.41
C GLU A 35 -7.65 10.66 -12.71
N ILE A 36 -7.42 10.62 -11.41
CA ILE A 36 -6.75 11.70 -10.68
C ILE A 36 -5.25 11.47 -10.83
N LYS A 37 -4.64 12.11 -11.82
CA LYS A 37 -3.19 12.02 -12.05
C LYS A 37 -2.46 12.94 -11.08
N LEU A 38 -1.66 12.34 -10.21
CA LEU A 38 -0.83 13.06 -9.25
C LEU A 38 0.64 12.96 -9.65
N ASP A 39 1.39 14.01 -9.38
CA ASP A 39 2.84 13.96 -9.49
C ASP A 39 3.42 12.95 -8.49
N PHE A 40 4.59 12.42 -8.80
CA PHE A 40 5.24 11.41 -7.96
C PHE A 40 5.53 11.96 -6.55
N GLY A 41 4.87 11.36 -5.54
CA GLY A 41 4.96 11.80 -4.15
C GLY A 41 4.00 12.94 -3.77
N GLN A 42 3.15 13.38 -4.69
CA GLN A 42 2.09 14.35 -4.41
C GLN A 42 0.96 13.72 -3.61
N ASP A 43 0.44 14.45 -2.64
CA ASP A 43 -0.76 14.07 -1.88
C ASP A 43 -2.04 14.50 -2.61
N ILE A 44 -3.16 13.85 -2.24
CA ILE A 44 -4.48 14.25 -2.69
C ILE A 44 -5.02 15.38 -1.79
N THR A 45 -5.58 16.42 -2.40
CA THR A 45 -6.18 17.55 -1.68
C THR A 45 -7.67 17.68 -1.97
N LYS A 46 -8.35 18.47 -1.13
CA LYS A 46 -9.77 18.73 -1.32
C LYS A 46 -10.05 19.43 -2.66
N GLU A 47 -9.19 20.36 -3.07
CA GLU A 47 -9.33 21.10 -4.32
C GLU A 47 -9.25 20.15 -5.52
N ILE A 48 -8.33 19.17 -5.50
CA ILE A 48 -8.23 18.14 -6.53
C ILE A 48 -9.51 17.30 -6.58
N LEU A 49 -10.02 16.85 -5.43
CA LEU A 49 -11.25 16.05 -5.38
C LEU A 49 -12.49 16.84 -5.85
N ASP A 50 -12.59 18.11 -5.47
CA ASP A 50 -13.73 18.96 -5.84
C ASP A 50 -13.88 19.11 -7.36
N GLU A 51 -12.79 19.01 -8.14
CA GLU A 51 -12.82 19.02 -9.61
C GLU A 51 -13.63 17.86 -10.20
N TYR A 52 -13.73 16.74 -9.48
CA TYR A 52 -14.45 15.53 -9.91
C TYR A 52 -15.84 15.37 -9.29
N SER A 53 -16.31 16.35 -8.52
CA SER A 53 -17.62 16.29 -7.87
C SER A 53 -18.78 16.27 -8.88
N ASN A 54 -19.82 15.49 -8.59
CA ASN A 54 -21.07 15.41 -9.37
C ASN A 54 -20.89 14.99 -10.84
N GLN A 55 -19.85 14.23 -11.17
CA GLN A 55 -19.59 13.76 -12.54
C GLN A 55 -20.11 12.34 -12.81
N GLY A 56 -20.97 11.81 -11.93
CA GLY A 56 -21.65 10.52 -12.14
C GLY A 56 -20.76 9.29 -11.91
N PHE A 57 -19.68 9.41 -11.15
CA PHE A 57 -18.90 8.26 -10.75
C PHE A 57 -19.66 7.37 -9.78
N THR A 58 -19.56 6.05 -9.97
CA THR A 58 -20.20 5.03 -9.12
C THR A 58 -19.22 4.40 -8.13
N GLY A 59 -17.92 4.60 -8.33
CA GLY A 59 -16.88 4.07 -7.46
C GLY A 59 -15.61 4.92 -7.48
N PHE A 60 -14.85 4.81 -6.39
CA PHE A 60 -13.56 5.44 -6.18
C PHE A 60 -12.54 4.35 -5.83
N LEU A 61 -11.46 4.27 -6.58
CA LEU A 61 -10.43 3.26 -6.38
C LEU A 61 -9.12 3.94 -5.95
N VAL A 62 -8.59 3.54 -4.82
CA VAL A 62 -7.34 4.08 -4.32
C VAL A 62 -6.43 2.99 -3.75
N ASN A 63 -5.17 3.00 -4.15
CA ASN A 63 -4.10 2.41 -3.38
C ASN A 63 -3.73 3.40 -2.28
N ILE A 64 -4.19 3.18 -1.05
CA ILE A 64 -4.11 4.20 0.02
C ILE A 64 -2.67 4.55 0.42
N CYS A 65 -1.73 3.63 0.21
CA CYS A 65 -0.31 3.87 0.35
C CYS A 65 0.40 3.57 -0.97
N GLU A 66 0.70 4.61 -1.75
CA GLU A 66 1.48 4.44 -2.99
C GLU A 66 2.94 4.14 -2.65
N THR A 67 3.25 2.87 -2.58
CA THR A 67 4.56 2.39 -2.11
C THR A 67 5.72 2.67 -3.06
N SER A 68 5.45 3.07 -4.31
CA SER A 68 6.51 3.52 -5.21
C SER A 68 7.13 4.84 -4.77
N SER A 69 6.36 5.70 -4.11
CA SER A 69 6.79 7.01 -3.60
C SER A 69 6.87 7.09 -2.06
N GLY A 70 6.06 6.29 -1.35
CA GLY A 70 5.90 6.33 0.09
C GLY A 70 4.77 7.25 0.58
N VAL A 71 3.97 7.81 -0.33
CA VAL A 71 2.80 8.63 0.02
C VAL A 71 1.70 7.78 0.65
N TYR A 72 1.09 8.31 1.69
CA TYR A 72 -0.15 7.82 2.28
C TYR A 72 -1.24 8.88 2.11
N TYR A 73 -2.25 8.58 1.32
CA TYR A 73 -3.32 9.53 1.02
C TYR A 73 -4.25 9.72 2.22
N ASN A 74 -4.81 10.92 2.35
CA ASN A 74 -5.74 11.24 3.43
C ASN A 74 -7.08 10.51 3.24
N LEU A 75 -7.26 9.41 4.00
CA LEU A 75 -8.44 8.56 3.91
C LEU A 75 -9.72 9.26 4.37
N ASP A 76 -9.66 10.09 5.41
CA ASP A 76 -10.83 10.83 5.90
C ASP A 76 -11.38 11.75 4.80
N LEU A 77 -10.51 12.46 4.08
CA LEU A 77 -10.87 13.33 2.97
C LEU A 77 -11.48 12.55 1.80
N ILE A 78 -10.90 11.40 1.46
CA ILE A 78 -11.40 10.52 0.39
C ILE A 78 -12.76 9.93 0.77
N SER A 79 -12.91 9.44 1.99
CA SER A 79 -14.15 8.87 2.50
C SER A 79 -15.29 9.90 2.48
N GLU A 80 -15.02 11.11 2.97
CA GLU A 80 -16.01 12.21 2.94
C GLU A 80 -16.41 12.58 1.51
N PHE A 81 -15.47 12.61 0.57
CA PHE A 81 -15.73 12.85 -0.84
C PHE A 81 -16.60 11.75 -1.45
N CYS A 82 -16.29 10.49 -1.19
CA CYS A 82 -17.07 9.34 -1.68
C CYS A 82 -18.50 9.34 -1.14
N ASP A 83 -18.67 9.61 0.14
CA ASP A 83 -20.00 9.67 0.77
C ASP A 83 -20.86 10.79 0.14
N LYS A 84 -20.32 11.99 0.01
CA LYS A 84 -21.01 13.13 -0.62
C LYS A 84 -21.43 12.87 -2.07
N ASN A 85 -20.67 12.10 -2.82
CA ASN A 85 -20.94 11.80 -4.22
C ASN A 85 -21.60 10.42 -4.44
N ASN A 86 -21.96 9.72 -3.36
CA ASN A 86 -22.59 8.39 -3.38
C ASN A 86 -21.77 7.36 -4.18
N MET A 87 -20.46 7.36 -4.02
CA MET A 87 -19.53 6.42 -4.64
C MET A 87 -19.16 5.27 -3.70
N LEU A 88 -18.98 4.06 -4.25
CA LEU A 88 -18.36 2.95 -3.52
C LEU A 88 -16.87 3.20 -3.36
N LEU A 89 -16.35 3.13 -2.14
CA LEU A 89 -14.93 3.29 -1.85
C LEU A 89 -14.21 1.94 -1.83
N VAL A 90 -13.28 1.76 -2.75
CA VAL A 90 -12.38 0.61 -2.84
C VAL A 90 -10.98 1.01 -2.40
N VAL A 91 -10.50 0.41 -1.33
CA VAL A 91 -9.18 0.69 -0.76
C VAL A 91 -8.27 -0.53 -0.91
N ASP A 92 -7.24 -0.39 -1.74
CA ASP A 92 -6.08 -1.27 -1.66
C ASP A 92 -5.22 -0.83 -0.48
N ALA A 93 -5.29 -1.62 0.58
CA ALA A 93 -4.55 -1.43 1.83
C ALA A 93 -3.40 -2.44 1.96
N ILE A 94 -2.95 -3.06 0.87
CA ILE A 94 -1.91 -4.11 0.92
C ILE A 94 -0.69 -3.64 1.70
N SER A 95 -0.27 -2.41 1.53
CA SER A 95 0.92 -1.86 2.20
C SER A 95 0.63 -1.15 3.52
N SER A 96 -0.61 -0.69 3.75
CA SER A 96 -1.00 0.09 4.93
C SER A 96 -1.68 -0.73 6.02
N PHE A 97 -2.23 -1.90 5.70
CA PHE A 97 -2.83 -2.81 6.67
C PHE A 97 -1.84 -3.16 7.79
N LEU A 98 -2.26 -3.03 9.05
CA LEU A 98 -1.44 -3.18 10.27
C LEU A 98 -0.27 -2.16 10.41
N ALA A 99 -0.08 -1.27 9.45
CA ALA A 99 0.95 -0.24 9.52
C ALA A 99 0.37 1.15 9.79
N ASN A 100 -0.86 1.41 9.32
CA ASN A 100 -1.57 2.65 9.54
C ASN A 100 -2.96 2.35 10.12
N PRO A 101 -3.54 3.26 10.91
CA PRO A 101 -4.91 3.12 11.37
C PRO A 101 -5.89 3.04 10.18
N LEU A 102 -6.71 2.01 10.15
CA LEU A 102 -7.74 1.78 9.14
C LEU A 102 -8.93 1.10 9.82
N ASN A 103 -10.12 1.63 9.63
CA ASN A 103 -11.35 1.05 10.16
C ASN A 103 -12.44 1.11 9.09
N MET A 104 -12.77 -0.04 8.54
CA MET A 104 -13.67 -0.17 7.41
C MET A 104 -15.04 0.51 7.62
N THR A 105 -15.60 0.38 8.83
CA THR A 105 -16.90 1.00 9.16
C THR A 105 -16.79 2.50 9.37
N LYS A 106 -15.80 2.95 10.16
CA LYS A 106 -15.59 4.37 10.46
C LYS A 106 -15.23 5.17 9.20
N ASP A 107 -14.41 4.56 8.34
CA ASP A 107 -13.85 5.21 7.16
C ASP A 107 -14.71 4.95 5.91
N ASN A 108 -15.93 4.40 6.07
CA ASN A 108 -16.90 4.09 5.01
C ASN A 108 -16.30 3.33 3.81
N ILE A 109 -15.41 2.37 4.08
CA ILE A 109 -14.78 1.56 3.05
C ILE A 109 -15.73 0.44 2.65
N ASP A 110 -16.09 0.38 1.36
CA ASP A 110 -16.98 -0.67 0.83
C ASP A 110 -16.22 -1.92 0.42
N VAL A 111 -14.98 -1.78 -0.09
CA VAL A 111 -14.09 -2.90 -0.41
C VAL A 111 -12.71 -2.62 0.14
N PHE A 112 -12.23 -3.53 0.98
CA PHE A 112 -10.89 -3.48 1.57
C PHE A 112 -10.06 -4.64 1.03
N ILE A 113 -8.85 -4.37 0.56
CA ILE A 113 -7.95 -5.35 -0.04
C ILE A 113 -6.63 -5.36 0.72
N THR A 114 -6.19 -6.55 1.15
CA THR A 114 -4.84 -6.76 1.69
C THR A 114 -4.28 -8.13 1.30
N GLY A 115 -3.08 -8.45 1.76
CA GLY A 115 -2.41 -9.71 1.43
C GLY A 115 -1.45 -10.20 2.51
N SER A 116 -1.08 -11.46 2.41
CA SER A 116 -0.24 -12.15 3.41
C SER A 116 1.20 -11.62 3.50
N GLN A 117 1.75 -11.06 2.41
CA GLN A 117 3.19 -10.81 2.21
C GLN A 117 3.69 -9.42 2.65
N LYS A 118 2.88 -8.64 3.36
CA LYS A 118 3.25 -7.30 3.86
C LYS A 118 3.34 -7.31 5.39
N ALA A 119 2.64 -6.48 6.12
CA ALA A 119 2.74 -6.41 7.57
C ALA A 119 2.33 -7.70 8.32
N LEU A 120 1.55 -8.57 7.69
CA LEU A 120 1.32 -9.92 8.22
C LEU A 120 2.59 -10.79 8.26
N ALA A 121 3.65 -10.40 7.56
CA ALA A 121 4.94 -11.09 7.55
C ALA A 121 4.87 -12.59 7.19
N CYS A 122 3.89 -12.97 6.37
CA CYS A 122 3.70 -14.33 5.84
C CYS A 122 4.17 -14.41 4.39
N PRO A 123 4.45 -15.58 3.84
CA PRO A 123 4.74 -15.74 2.42
C PRO A 123 3.60 -15.23 1.52
N PRO A 124 3.90 -14.77 0.29
CA PRO A 124 2.88 -14.40 -0.68
C PRO A 124 2.04 -15.63 -1.07
N GLY A 125 0.75 -15.41 -1.38
CA GLY A 125 -0.15 -16.47 -1.88
C GLY A 125 -1.59 -16.37 -1.36
N ILE A 126 -1.88 -15.49 -0.41
CA ILE A 126 -3.25 -15.20 0.05
C ILE A 126 -3.54 -13.70 -0.13
N SER A 127 -4.62 -13.41 -0.88
CA SER A 127 -5.27 -12.12 -0.88
C SER A 127 -6.49 -12.17 0.04
N ILE A 128 -6.68 -11.12 0.83
CA ILE A 128 -7.81 -10.97 1.73
C ILE A 128 -8.64 -9.80 1.21
N ILE A 129 -9.91 -10.07 0.93
CA ILE A 129 -10.86 -9.06 0.46
C ILE A 129 -12.02 -9.03 1.46
N VAL A 130 -12.29 -7.86 2.03
CA VAL A 130 -13.44 -7.64 2.91
C VAL A 130 -14.45 -6.77 2.19
N LEU A 131 -15.72 -7.18 2.19
CA LEU A 131 -16.80 -6.51 1.49
C LEU A 131 -17.79 -5.92 2.51
N GLY A 132 -18.11 -4.63 2.37
CA GLY A 132 -19.25 -4.03 3.00
C GLY A 132 -20.55 -4.41 2.28
N ASP A 133 -21.70 -4.11 2.89
CA ASP A 133 -23.02 -4.54 2.39
C ASP A 133 -23.28 -4.08 0.95
N LYS A 134 -22.98 -2.83 0.60
CA LYS A 134 -23.14 -2.30 -0.75
C LYS A 134 -22.29 -3.06 -1.78
N ALA A 135 -21.04 -3.35 -1.45
CA ALA A 135 -20.14 -4.10 -2.32
C ALA A 135 -20.57 -5.56 -2.45
N LEU A 136 -21.04 -6.17 -1.35
CA LEU A 136 -21.57 -7.53 -1.34
C LEU A 136 -22.79 -7.67 -2.26
N GLU A 137 -23.71 -6.69 -2.23
CA GLU A 137 -24.84 -6.64 -3.13
C GLU A 137 -24.39 -6.57 -4.60
N ARG A 138 -23.40 -5.73 -4.90
CA ARG A 138 -22.80 -5.65 -6.24
C ARG A 138 -22.21 -6.98 -6.70
N VAL A 139 -21.44 -7.65 -5.84
CA VAL A 139 -20.86 -8.96 -6.15
C VAL A 139 -21.94 -10.00 -6.45
N ARG A 140 -23.05 -10.01 -5.71
CA ARG A 140 -24.15 -10.94 -5.94
C ARG A 140 -24.87 -10.71 -7.26
N ASN A 141 -24.95 -9.46 -7.72
CA ASN A 141 -25.70 -9.07 -8.92
C ASN A 141 -24.85 -9.04 -10.18
N ASN A 142 -23.53 -8.83 -10.08
CA ASN A 142 -22.63 -8.79 -11.22
C ASN A 142 -22.26 -10.17 -11.73
N GLU A 143 -21.99 -10.27 -13.04
CA GLU A 143 -21.34 -11.42 -13.66
C GLU A 143 -19.82 -11.25 -13.65
N CYS A 144 -19.12 -12.20 -13.03
CA CYS A 144 -17.67 -12.26 -13.09
C CYS A 144 -17.22 -13.11 -14.29
N LYS A 145 -16.34 -12.55 -15.13
CA LYS A 145 -15.79 -13.25 -16.30
C LYS A 145 -14.58 -14.15 -16.00
N SER A 146 -14.23 -14.29 -14.74
CA SER A 146 -13.10 -15.13 -14.30
C SER A 146 -13.60 -16.27 -13.42
N MET A 147 -13.34 -17.50 -13.84
CA MET A 147 -13.66 -18.68 -13.03
C MET A 147 -12.91 -18.68 -11.68
N TYR A 148 -11.61 -18.32 -11.69
CA TYR A 148 -10.77 -18.42 -10.49
C TYR A 148 -10.97 -17.24 -9.53
N LEU A 149 -11.29 -16.04 -10.05
CA LEU A 149 -11.42 -14.81 -9.26
C LEU A 149 -12.88 -14.40 -9.01
N ASP A 150 -13.81 -15.34 -9.13
CA ASP A 150 -15.24 -15.11 -8.88
C ASP A 150 -15.54 -15.05 -7.37
N LEU A 151 -15.77 -13.86 -6.84
CA LEU A 151 -16.13 -13.68 -5.44
C LEU A 151 -17.51 -14.25 -5.09
N LYS A 152 -18.44 -14.33 -6.05
CA LYS A 152 -19.74 -14.97 -5.85
C LYS A 152 -19.59 -16.47 -5.57
N ASP A 153 -18.76 -17.15 -6.36
CA ASP A 153 -18.45 -18.56 -6.12
C ASP A 153 -17.71 -18.77 -4.79
N MET A 154 -16.79 -17.85 -4.44
CA MET A 154 -16.12 -17.87 -3.13
C MET A 154 -17.11 -17.71 -1.97
N LEU A 155 -18.07 -16.81 -2.07
CA LEU A 155 -19.11 -16.62 -1.05
C LEU A 155 -20.00 -17.86 -0.91
N ASN A 156 -20.50 -18.42 -2.03
CA ASN A 156 -21.34 -19.60 -2.03
C ASN A 156 -20.64 -20.84 -1.42
N ASN A 157 -19.34 -21.03 -1.72
CA ASN A 157 -18.56 -22.08 -1.09
C ASN A 157 -18.30 -21.79 0.40
N GLY A 158 -18.11 -20.52 0.77
CA GLY A 158 -17.90 -20.07 2.15
C GLY A 158 -19.08 -20.44 3.07
N GLU A 159 -20.33 -20.39 2.59
CA GLU A 159 -21.53 -20.76 3.36
C GLU A 159 -21.47 -22.21 3.90
N ARG A 160 -20.80 -23.10 3.20
CA ARG A 160 -20.57 -24.48 3.61
C ARG A 160 -19.17 -24.74 4.20
N GLY A 161 -18.44 -23.69 4.54
CA GLY A 161 -17.08 -23.78 5.11
C GLY A 161 -16.02 -24.30 4.12
N GLN A 162 -16.22 -24.09 2.80
CA GLN A 162 -15.33 -24.54 1.74
C GLN A 162 -14.77 -23.37 0.94
N THR A 163 -13.73 -23.63 0.16
CA THR A 163 -13.21 -22.75 -0.87
C THR A 163 -13.47 -23.37 -2.26
N PRO A 164 -13.65 -22.57 -3.34
CA PRO A 164 -13.87 -23.10 -4.68
C PRO A 164 -12.73 -23.99 -5.17
N PHE A 165 -11.52 -23.69 -4.77
CA PHE A 165 -10.29 -24.39 -5.16
C PHE A 165 -9.46 -24.72 -3.92
N THR A 166 -8.49 -25.62 -4.05
CA THR A 166 -7.58 -25.99 -2.95
C THR A 166 -6.82 -24.74 -2.46
N PRO A 167 -7.00 -24.33 -1.20
CA PRO A 167 -6.36 -23.12 -0.68
C PRO A 167 -4.89 -23.36 -0.32
N ALA A 168 -4.12 -22.28 -0.18
CA ALA A 168 -2.76 -22.31 0.34
C ALA A 168 -2.77 -22.54 1.86
N VAL A 169 -3.06 -23.76 2.30
CA VAL A 169 -3.31 -24.13 3.71
C VAL A 169 -2.15 -23.71 4.62
N THR A 170 -0.91 -23.95 4.19
CA THR A 170 0.27 -23.58 4.98
C THR A 170 0.33 -22.08 5.25
N ILE A 171 0.01 -21.23 4.27
CA ILE A 171 -0.01 -19.78 4.45
C ILE A 171 -1.15 -19.38 5.39
N LEU A 172 -2.33 -19.99 5.27
CA LEU A 172 -3.44 -19.74 6.20
C LEU A 172 -3.08 -20.07 7.65
N LEU A 173 -2.36 -21.18 7.88
CA LEU A 173 -1.86 -21.53 9.21
C LEU A 173 -0.85 -20.51 9.73
N GLN A 174 0.04 -20.00 8.88
CA GLN A 174 0.99 -18.96 9.23
C GLN A 174 0.29 -17.63 9.55
N ILE A 175 -0.71 -17.22 8.75
CA ILE A 175 -1.55 -16.05 9.04
C ILE A 175 -2.22 -16.20 10.40
N ASN A 176 -2.82 -17.37 10.68
CA ASN A 176 -3.46 -17.63 11.98
C ASN A 176 -2.46 -17.53 13.15
N ALA A 177 -1.25 -18.06 12.99
CA ALA A 177 -0.21 -17.94 13.99
C ALA A 177 0.18 -16.46 14.22
N ARG A 178 0.38 -15.70 13.13
CA ARG A 178 0.74 -14.29 13.21
C ARG A 178 -0.38 -13.43 13.85
N LEU A 179 -1.64 -13.68 13.50
CA LEU A 179 -2.76 -12.97 14.13
C LEU A 179 -2.87 -13.25 15.63
N LYS A 180 -2.58 -14.48 16.07
CA LYS A 180 -2.50 -14.83 17.49
C LYS A 180 -1.35 -14.11 18.18
N GLU A 181 -0.19 -14.03 17.54
CA GLU A 181 0.95 -13.28 18.05
C GLU A 181 0.62 -11.79 18.22
N ILE A 182 0.07 -11.14 17.19
CA ILE A 182 -0.39 -9.74 17.27
C ILE A 182 -1.37 -9.55 18.43
N LYS A 183 -2.37 -10.43 18.55
CA LYS A 183 -3.35 -10.38 19.64
C LYS A 183 -2.70 -10.50 21.01
N ASN A 184 -1.73 -11.38 21.17
CA ASN A 184 -1.04 -11.61 22.44
C ASN A 184 -0.08 -10.47 22.81
N ASN A 185 0.41 -9.73 21.81
CA ASN A 185 1.33 -8.61 21.99
C ASN A 185 0.62 -7.24 22.09
N GLY A 186 -0.66 -7.22 22.43
CA GLY A 186 -1.41 -5.99 22.67
C GLY A 186 -2.42 -5.63 21.57
N GLY A 187 -2.50 -6.40 20.48
CA GLY A 187 -3.49 -6.18 19.43
C GLY A 187 -3.01 -5.34 18.25
N VAL A 188 -3.97 -4.88 17.47
CA VAL A 188 -3.70 -4.16 16.20
C VAL A 188 -3.08 -2.79 16.47
N GLU A 189 -3.54 -2.09 17.49
CA GLU A 189 -3.07 -0.76 17.88
C GLU A 189 -1.59 -0.78 18.24
N GLU A 190 -1.17 -1.80 19.00
CA GLU A 190 0.24 -1.97 19.41
C GLU A 190 1.13 -2.33 18.23
N GLU A 191 0.63 -3.16 17.29
CA GLU A 191 1.38 -3.46 16.08
C GLU A 191 1.57 -2.21 15.20
N ILE A 192 0.54 -1.38 15.05
CA ILE A 192 0.62 -0.11 14.33
C ILE A 192 1.60 0.84 15.02
N LEU A 193 1.57 0.92 16.35
CA LEU A 193 2.49 1.75 17.12
C LEU A 193 3.95 1.31 16.90
N ARG A 194 4.23 0.02 17.02
CA ARG A 194 5.56 -0.56 16.76
C ARG A 194 6.10 -0.19 15.37
N ILE A 195 5.28 -0.31 14.34
CA ILE A 195 5.68 0.02 12.96
C ILE A 195 5.88 1.53 12.81
N SER A 196 5.03 2.34 13.45
CA SER A 196 5.18 3.80 13.45
C SER A 196 6.48 4.24 14.13
N GLU A 197 6.84 3.62 15.24
CA GLU A 197 8.11 3.89 15.95
C GLU A 197 9.32 3.56 15.07
N LEU A 198 9.33 2.40 14.40
CA LEU A 198 10.39 2.02 13.45
C LEU A 198 10.52 3.04 12.32
N ALA A 199 9.41 3.44 11.72
CA ALA A 199 9.41 4.42 10.63
C ALA A 199 9.93 5.78 11.08
N ASN A 200 9.49 6.24 12.25
CA ASN A 200 9.88 7.55 12.80
C ASN A 200 11.35 7.55 13.26
N ASP A 201 11.83 6.49 13.91
CA ASP A 201 13.23 6.33 14.28
C ASP A 201 14.14 6.45 13.05
N PHE A 202 13.86 5.69 12.00
CA PHE A 202 14.62 5.77 10.75
C PHE A 202 14.60 7.19 10.16
N ARG A 203 13.43 7.81 10.04
CA ARG A 203 13.26 9.14 9.45
C ARG A 203 13.97 10.24 10.22
N LEU A 204 14.01 10.15 11.54
CA LEU A 204 14.74 11.09 12.38
C LEU A 204 16.25 10.94 12.20
N ARG A 205 16.74 9.72 12.13
CA ARG A 205 18.18 9.43 12.10
C ARG A 205 18.84 9.68 10.76
N ILE A 206 18.10 9.77 9.67
CA ILE A 206 18.67 10.12 8.34
C ILE A 206 18.77 11.62 8.08
N GLN A 207 18.30 12.49 8.99
CA GLN A 207 18.27 13.95 8.77
C GLN A 207 19.66 14.59 8.64
N ASP A 208 20.70 13.97 9.20
CA ASP A 208 22.08 14.39 9.09
C ASP A 208 22.85 13.69 7.95
N LEU A 209 22.16 12.90 7.15
CA LEU A 209 22.68 12.24 5.97
C LEU A 209 22.30 13.00 4.69
N PRO A 210 23.06 12.89 3.57
CA PRO A 210 22.71 13.49 2.29
C PRO A 210 21.55 12.77 1.60
N LEU A 211 20.46 12.64 2.32
CA LEU A 211 19.23 11.96 1.96
C LEU A 211 18.03 12.88 2.21
N GLU A 212 16.98 12.73 1.43
CA GLU A 212 15.80 13.59 1.50
C GLU A 212 14.51 12.75 1.43
N ILE A 213 13.55 13.08 2.28
CA ILE A 213 12.17 12.57 2.19
C ILE A 213 11.32 13.69 1.57
N ARG A 214 10.80 13.47 0.36
CA ARG A 214 10.06 14.50 -0.39
C ARG A 214 8.56 14.46 -0.18
N CYS A 215 8.02 13.28 0.15
CA CYS A 215 6.59 13.15 0.44
C CYS A 215 6.25 13.86 1.76
N LYS A 216 5.15 14.60 1.76
CA LYS A 216 4.66 15.31 2.96
C LYS A 216 3.73 14.43 3.79
N SER A 217 2.92 13.60 3.15
CA SER A 217 2.03 12.63 3.77
C SER A 217 2.69 11.25 3.73
N LEU A 218 3.09 10.71 4.87
CA LEU A 218 3.90 9.51 4.98
C LEU A 218 3.14 8.37 5.64
N GLY A 219 3.07 7.24 4.96
CA GLY A 219 2.65 5.97 5.58
C GLY A 219 3.74 5.39 6.47
N ASN A 220 3.36 4.56 7.44
CA ASN A 220 4.32 3.92 8.33
C ASN A 220 5.00 2.69 7.70
N SER A 221 4.45 2.13 6.62
CA SER A 221 4.95 0.88 6.03
C SER A 221 6.25 1.04 5.26
N VAL A 222 6.50 2.21 4.67
CA VAL A 222 7.64 2.46 3.79
C VAL A 222 8.03 3.94 3.79
N THR A 223 9.32 4.21 3.67
CA THR A 223 9.85 5.56 3.43
C THR A 223 10.59 5.58 2.10
N GLY A 224 10.17 6.49 1.21
CA GLY A 224 10.89 6.83 -0.01
C GLY A 224 12.05 7.80 0.29
N VAL A 225 13.27 7.41 -0.05
CA VAL A 225 14.50 8.13 0.29
C VAL A 225 15.21 8.57 -0.97
N TYR A 226 15.32 9.87 -1.19
CA TYR A 226 16.05 10.46 -2.30
C TYR A 226 17.52 10.70 -1.92
N CYS A 227 18.41 10.32 -2.81
CA CYS A 227 19.83 10.65 -2.71
C CYS A 227 20.07 12.05 -3.31
N ILE A 228 20.63 12.98 -2.50
CA ILE A 228 20.78 14.38 -2.92
C ILE A 228 21.81 14.50 -4.05
N ASN A 229 22.95 13.83 -3.95
CA ASN A 229 24.06 13.93 -4.89
C ASN A 229 24.82 12.60 -5.09
N SER A 230 24.08 11.50 -5.06
CA SER A 230 24.60 10.16 -5.26
C SER A 230 23.61 9.34 -6.08
N GLU A 231 24.10 8.32 -6.78
CA GLU A 231 23.23 7.39 -7.50
C GLU A 231 22.65 6.38 -6.49
N ALA A 232 21.32 6.29 -6.41
CA ALA A 232 20.63 5.47 -5.43
C ALA A 232 20.90 3.97 -5.64
N ASP A 233 21.03 3.50 -6.87
CA ASP A 233 21.38 2.11 -7.20
C ASP A 233 22.78 1.75 -6.69
N THR A 234 23.74 2.67 -6.73
CA THR A 234 25.08 2.48 -6.11
C THR A 234 24.97 2.28 -4.60
N ILE A 235 24.12 3.06 -3.92
CA ILE A 235 23.89 2.90 -2.47
C ILE A 235 23.22 1.56 -2.16
N VAL A 236 22.16 1.21 -2.91
CA VAL A 236 21.45 -0.08 -2.75
C VAL A 236 22.40 -1.26 -2.97
N ASP A 237 23.23 -1.20 -3.98
CA ASP A 237 24.23 -2.23 -4.28
C ASP A 237 25.28 -2.36 -3.18
N ALA A 238 25.79 -1.25 -2.65
CA ALA A 238 26.76 -1.26 -1.55
C ALA A 238 26.12 -1.84 -0.27
N LEU A 239 24.92 -1.39 0.10
CA LEU A 239 24.19 -1.93 1.26
C LEU A 239 24.02 -3.45 1.16
N LYS A 240 23.63 -3.95 -0.01
CA LYS A 240 23.43 -5.38 -0.25
C LYS A 240 24.74 -6.17 -0.20
N LYS A 241 25.78 -5.71 -0.92
CA LYS A 241 27.01 -6.48 -1.13
C LYS A 241 27.96 -6.44 0.06
N GLU A 242 28.05 -5.29 0.73
CA GLU A 242 29.05 -5.05 1.76
C GLU A 242 28.49 -5.25 3.18
N TYR A 243 27.19 -4.94 3.39
CA TYR A 243 26.56 -5.01 4.72
C TYR A 243 25.49 -6.11 4.85
N GLY A 244 25.13 -6.77 3.74
CA GLY A 244 24.04 -7.77 3.73
C GLY A 244 22.65 -7.17 3.98
N ILE A 245 22.49 -5.86 3.78
CA ILE A 245 21.24 -5.14 4.01
C ILE A 245 20.51 -4.96 2.68
N TRP A 246 19.24 -5.42 2.65
CA TRP A 246 18.39 -5.25 1.47
C TRP A 246 17.41 -4.10 1.69
N VAL A 247 17.56 -3.04 0.89
CA VAL A 247 16.55 -1.98 0.72
C VAL A 247 15.95 -2.07 -0.68
N ASN A 248 14.75 -1.57 -0.88
CA ASN A 248 14.03 -1.77 -2.14
C ASN A 248 14.40 -0.69 -3.17
N PRO A 249 15.05 -1.02 -4.29
CA PRO A 249 15.28 -0.08 -5.37
C PRO A 249 13.95 0.30 -6.04
N ASN A 250 13.87 1.51 -6.61
CA ASN A 250 12.82 1.84 -7.55
C ASN A 250 13.20 1.42 -8.97
N GLY A 251 12.21 1.33 -9.87
CA GLY A 251 12.46 1.07 -11.30
C GLY A 251 12.71 2.35 -12.09
N GLY A 252 13.25 2.20 -13.31
CA GLY A 252 13.43 3.27 -14.28
C GLY A 252 14.30 4.43 -13.79
N GLU A 253 14.07 5.63 -14.31
CA GLU A 253 14.83 6.83 -13.96
C GLU A 253 14.71 7.25 -12.49
N VAL A 254 13.58 6.94 -11.84
CA VAL A 254 13.38 7.19 -10.42
C VAL A 254 14.34 6.35 -9.58
N GLY A 255 14.62 5.12 -10.00
CA GLY A 255 15.54 4.20 -9.32
C GLY A 255 16.98 4.69 -9.24
N LYS A 256 17.40 5.59 -10.14
CA LYS A 256 18.71 6.24 -10.07
C LYS A 256 18.81 7.27 -8.95
N LYS A 257 17.68 7.80 -8.50
CA LYS A 257 17.61 8.94 -7.56
C LYS A 257 17.08 8.58 -6.19
N MET A 258 16.32 7.49 -6.06
CA MET A 258 15.75 7.09 -4.79
C MET A 258 15.66 5.58 -4.62
N PHE A 259 15.71 5.17 -3.36
CA PHE A 259 15.38 3.82 -2.89
C PHE A 259 14.31 3.89 -1.81
N ARG A 260 13.81 2.75 -1.37
CA ARG A 260 12.74 2.67 -0.35
C ARG A 260 13.18 1.80 0.80
N VAL A 261 12.89 2.25 2.02
CA VAL A 261 13.11 1.50 3.25
C VAL A 261 11.77 1.07 3.81
N GLY A 262 11.56 -0.24 3.93
CA GLY A 262 10.36 -0.84 4.52
C GLY A 262 10.48 -0.92 6.04
N HIS A 263 9.35 -0.72 6.74
CA HIS A 263 9.29 -0.77 8.21
C HIS A 263 8.36 -1.86 8.73
N ILE A 264 7.79 -2.66 7.82
CA ILE A 264 6.85 -3.75 8.12
C ILE A 264 7.57 -5.11 8.14
N GLY A 265 6.94 -6.08 8.78
CA GLY A 265 7.51 -7.41 8.96
C GLY A 265 8.12 -7.56 10.36
N ASN A 266 8.99 -8.56 10.55
CA ASN A 266 9.66 -8.81 11.82
C ASN A 266 10.95 -7.99 11.94
N LEU A 267 10.83 -6.66 11.83
CA LEU A 267 11.92 -5.71 11.99
C LEU A 267 11.92 -5.11 13.39
N THR A 268 13.12 -4.74 13.84
CA THR A 268 13.39 -4.13 15.15
C THR A 268 14.18 -2.83 15.01
N ILE A 269 14.38 -2.11 16.12
CA ILE A 269 15.25 -0.90 16.16
C ILE A 269 16.70 -1.27 15.84
N GLU A 270 17.17 -2.44 16.23
CA GLU A 270 18.52 -2.93 15.92
C GLU A 270 18.76 -3.13 14.41
N ASP A 271 17.69 -3.38 13.64
CA ASP A 271 17.79 -3.42 12.17
C ASP A 271 17.95 -2.02 11.60
N ASN A 272 17.25 -1.01 12.16
CA ASN A 272 17.51 0.38 11.84
C ASN A 272 18.94 0.80 12.22
N ASP A 273 19.47 0.38 13.40
CA ASP A 273 20.85 0.66 13.82
C ASP A 273 21.85 0.23 12.76
N LYS A 274 21.76 -1.01 12.31
CA LYS A 274 22.64 -1.55 11.25
C LYS A 274 22.55 -0.76 9.94
N LEU A 275 21.34 -0.39 9.52
CA LEU A 275 21.15 0.39 8.29
C LEU A 275 21.74 1.79 8.44
N ILE A 276 21.51 2.47 9.54
CA ILE A 276 22.02 3.82 9.80
C ILE A 276 23.55 3.81 9.91
N GLU A 277 24.15 2.85 10.60
CA GLU A 277 25.60 2.68 10.66
C GLU A 277 26.21 2.48 9.28
N ALA A 278 25.61 1.62 8.45
CA ALA A 278 26.04 1.40 7.07
C ALA A 278 25.94 2.69 6.22
N LEU A 279 24.86 3.46 6.34
CA LEU A 279 24.70 4.73 5.63
C LEU A 279 25.73 5.78 6.06
N HIS A 280 26.07 5.84 7.36
CA HIS A 280 27.14 6.72 7.86
C HIS A 280 28.51 6.31 7.33
N ASP A 281 28.83 5.03 7.26
CA ASP A 281 30.09 4.56 6.68
C ASP A 281 30.17 4.89 5.18
N LEU A 282 29.09 4.68 4.43
CA LEU A 282 29.01 5.08 3.01
C LEU A 282 29.21 6.60 2.83
N LYS A 283 28.72 7.43 3.76
CA LYS A 283 28.95 8.88 3.77
C LYS A 283 30.44 9.18 4.05
N GLN A 284 31.06 8.57 5.04
CA GLN A 284 32.48 8.77 5.37
C GLN A 284 33.41 8.38 4.20
N ARG A 285 33.08 7.32 3.49
CA ARG A 285 33.80 6.85 2.29
C ARG A 285 33.53 7.69 1.03
N GLY A 286 32.65 8.67 1.10
CA GLY A 286 32.30 9.55 -0.02
C GLY A 286 31.50 8.85 -1.12
N ILE A 287 30.83 7.73 -0.81
CA ILE A 287 29.87 7.06 -1.70
C ILE A 287 28.50 7.76 -1.61
N LEU A 288 28.06 8.08 -0.40
CA LEU A 288 26.91 8.92 -0.12
C LEU A 288 27.36 10.36 0.13
N LYS A 289 26.90 11.34 -0.70
CA LYS A 289 27.51 12.69 -0.79
C LYS A 289 26.47 13.81 -0.61
N TRP A 290 26.90 14.89 0.07
CA TRP A 290 26.23 16.19 -0.01
C TRP A 290 26.49 16.88 -1.35
N LEU A 291 25.66 17.89 -1.68
CA LEU A 291 26.00 18.85 -2.73
C LEU A 291 27.32 19.54 -2.36
N LYS A 292 28.22 19.64 -3.32
CA LYS A 292 29.45 20.43 -3.18
C LYS A 292 29.13 21.90 -3.25
#